data_8df53cdc6296ae5a03d1313df860b875
#
_entry.id   8df53cdc6296ae5a03d1313df860b875
#
_cell.length_a   1.000
_cell.length_b   1.000
_cell.length_c   1.000
_cell.angle_alpha   90.00
_cell.angle_beta   90.00
_cell.angle_gamma   90.00
#
_symmetry.space_group_name_H-M   'P 1'
#
loop_
_entity.id
_entity.type
_entity.pdbx_description
1 polymer ?
#
loop_
_entity_poly.entity_id
_entity_poly.type
_entity_poly.pdbx_seq_one_letter_code
_entity_poly.pdbx_strand_id
1 'polypeptide(L)'
;MDNQKEEILQKIEEAEYVLVGLGQEFDMEFFLQSREDYRRIREQLQQQNVLWLLPYVEAQFRKQYMPEMEAEIEKGLQKLAKVLEKKSYFVVSSSMNHKLAEVPWKKMLLKKERFVAPCGDWTKKQCPDGCEEGIQTVTEADEEQLQESFKKLQTNGFSVPDLGKCPKCGKKLVLNNVYAGRYDEKGYLKTWTEYQNWLQNTLNHKMVLLEIGEGNRFPTIIRSPFERIALFQQK
;
A
#
# COMPACT_ATOMS: atom_id res chain seq x y z
N MET A 1 -13.34 -21.56 14.42
CA MET A 1 -12.28 -21.01 13.52
C MET A 1 -12.01 -21.89 12.29
N ASP A 2 -11.88 -23.19 12.42
CA ASP A 2 -11.61 -24.06 11.26
C ASP A 2 -12.75 -24.07 10.21
N ASN A 3 -14.01 -24.10 10.65
CA ASN A 3 -15.16 -24.13 9.75
C ASN A 3 -15.31 -22.88 8.86
N GLN A 4 -15.04 -21.68 9.41
CA GLN A 4 -15.08 -20.42 8.64
C GLN A 4 -13.95 -20.33 7.60
N LYS A 5 -12.78 -20.83 7.95
CA LYS A 5 -11.64 -20.87 7.02
C LYS A 5 -11.92 -21.84 5.86
N GLU A 6 -12.49 -22.99 6.14
CA GLU A 6 -12.88 -23.96 5.11
C GLU A 6 -13.95 -23.38 4.18
N GLU A 7 -14.95 -22.67 4.72
CA GLU A 7 -15.99 -22.00 3.94
C GLU A 7 -15.41 -20.94 3.00
N ILE A 8 -14.47 -20.11 3.50
CA ILE A 8 -13.80 -19.09 2.67
C ILE A 8 -13.00 -19.75 1.55
N LEU A 9 -12.24 -20.81 1.86
CA LEU A 9 -11.44 -21.53 0.84
C LEU A 9 -12.35 -22.19 -0.20
N GLN A 10 -13.47 -22.77 0.20
CA GLN A 10 -14.45 -23.34 -0.72
C GLN A 10 -15.03 -22.26 -1.66
N LYS A 11 -15.43 -21.10 -1.12
CA LYS A 11 -15.93 -19.99 -1.96
C LYS A 11 -14.89 -19.49 -2.95
N ILE A 12 -13.61 -19.41 -2.54
CA ILE A 12 -12.52 -19.07 -3.44
C ILE A 12 -12.35 -20.16 -4.51
N GLU A 13 -12.49 -21.43 -4.15
CA GLU A 13 -12.35 -22.53 -5.10
C GLU A 13 -13.47 -22.52 -6.15
N GLU A 14 -14.69 -22.22 -5.77
CA GLU A 14 -15.86 -22.14 -6.66
C GLU A 14 -15.88 -20.88 -7.54
N ALA A 15 -15.12 -19.83 -7.17
CA ALA A 15 -15.08 -18.57 -7.90
C ALA A 15 -14.22 -18.66 -9.17
N GLU A 16 -14.63 -17.97 -10.22
CA GLU A 16 -13.83 -17.72 -11.43
C GLU A 16 -12.87 -16.55 -11.22
N TYR A 17 -13.36 -15.53 -10.50
CA TYR A 17 -12.62 -14.30 -10.20
C TYR A 17 -12.54 -14.04 -8.70
N VAL A 18 -11.42 -13.52 -8.23
CA VAL A 18 -11.23 -13.13 -6.83
C VAL A 18 -10.66 -11.72 -6.75
N LEU A 19 -11.40 -10.81 -6.15
CA LEU A 19 -10.91 -9.47 -5.84
C LEU A 19 -10.56 -9.38 -4.37
N VAL A 20 -9.30 -9.03 -4.07
CA VAL A 20 -8.78 -8.92 -2.70
C VAL A 20 -8.52 -7.46 -2.37
N GLY A 21 -9.08 -7.00 -1.27
CA GLY A 21 -8.78 -5.74 -0.62
C GLY A 21 -7.88 -5.95 0.59
N LEU A 22 -6.71 -5.33 0.60
CA LEU A 22 -5.80 -5.29 1.74
C LEU A 22 -5.85 -3.91 2.39
N GLY A 23 -6.46 -3.84 3.56
CA GLY A 23 -6.75 -2.58 4.21
C GLY A 23 -5.59 -1.99 5.00
N GLN A 24 -5.87 -0.86 5.61
CA GLN A 24 -4.92 -0.05 6.37
C GLN A 24 -4.44 -0.70 7.68
N GLU A 25 -5.08 -1.77 8.17
CA GLU A 25 -4.58 -2.49 9.36
C GLU A 25 -3.20 -3.09 9.14
N PHE A 26 -2.82 -3.34 7.88
CA PHE A 26 -1.45 -3.75 7.53
C PHE A 26 -0.39 -2.66 7.75
N ASP A 27 -0.78 -1.40 7.97
CA ASP A 27 0.13 -0.33 8.41
C ASP A 27 0.50 -0.49 9.90
N MET A 28 -0.24 -1.32 10.64
CA MET A 28 -0.09 -1.57 12.09
C MET A 28 -0.19 -0.29 12.94
N GLU A 29 -0.86 0.74 12.44
CA GLU A 29 -0.96 2.04 13.10
C GLU A 29 -1.52 1.92 14.52
N PHE A 30 -2.47 1.02 14.75
CA PHE A 30 -3.03 0.79 16.08
C PHE A 30 -1.95 0.44 17.12
N PHE A 31 -1.01 -0.43 16.76
CA PHE A 31 0.10 -0.80 17.64
C PHE A 31 1.14 0.32 17.77
N LEU A 32 1.44 1.01 16.66
CA LEU A 32 2.37 2.13 16.67
C LEU A 32 1.87 3.29 17.52
N GLN A 33 0.58 3.56 17.51
CA GLN A 33 -0.08 4.61 18.32
C GLN A 33 0.06 4.40 19.83
N SER A 34 0.28 3.17 20.31
CA SER A 34 0.54 2.91 21.74
C SER A 34 1.90 3.42 22.19
N ARG A 35 2.83 3.69 21.26
CA ARG A 35 4.20 4.12 21.54
C ARG A 35 4.30 5.65 21.62
N GLU A 36 4.92 6.14 22.68
CA GLU A 36 5.13 7.59 22.90
C GLU A 36 6.08 8.19 21.84
N ASP A 37 7.18 7.49 21.53
CA ASP A 37 8.16 7.92 20.54
C ASP A 37 7.55 8.05 19.12
N TYR A 38 6.68 7.13 18.74
CA TYR A 38 5.96 7.22 17.46
C TYR A 38 5.00 8.42 17.42
N ARG A 39 4.18 8.61 18.47
CA ARG A 39 3.25 9.75 18.52
C ARG A 39 3.97 11.07 18.41
N ARG A 40 5.05 11.24 19.21
CA ARG A 40 5.90 12.43 19.17
C ARG A 40 6.47 12.69 17.76
N ILE A 41 7.02 11.67 17.11
CA ILE A 41 7.57 11.80 15.76
C ILE A 41 6.47 12.17 14.77
N ARG A 42 5.31 11.53 14.82
CA ARG A 42 4.19 11.82 13.94
C ARG A 42 3.71 13.27 14.09
N GLU A 43 3.57 13.77 15.33
CA GLU A 43 3.24 15.17 15.62
C GLU A 43 4.29 16.12 15.05
N GLN A 44 5.57 15.81 15.21
CA GLN A 44 6.67 16.59 14.65
C GLN A 44 6.60 16.67 13.12
N LEU A 45 6.36 15.54 12.43
CA LEU A 45 6.17 15.50 10.96
C LEU A 45 4.97 16.37 10.52
N GLN A 46 3.90 16.34 11.30
CA GLN A 46 2.70 17.16 11.02
C GLN A 46 2.98 18.65 11.19
N GLN A 47 3.62 19.06 12.27
CA GLN A 47 4.00 20.44 12.55
C GLN A 47 4.96 21.01 11.49
N GLN A 48 5.83 20.17 10.94
CA GLN A 48 6.78 20.53 9.90
C GLN A 48 6.21 20.43 8.47
N ASN A 49 4.92 20.03 8.30
CA ASN A 49 4.28 19.79 7.02
C ASN A 49 5.00 18.74 6.13
N VAL A 50 5.55 17.71 6.75
CA VAL A 50 6.30 16.64 6.06
C VAL A 50 5.73 15.25 6.34
N LEU A 51 4.41 15.14 6.51
CA LEU A 51 3.73 13.86 6.73
C LEU A 51 3.97 12.84 5.61
N TRP A 52 4.39 13.28 4.45
CA TRP A 52 4.81 12.39 3.37
C TRP A 52 5.97 11.45 3.75
N LEU A 53 6.71 11.73 4.84
CA LEU A 53 7.70 10.83 5.42
C LEU A 53 7.10 9.71 6.28
N LEU A 54 5.83 9.81 6.67
CA LEU A 54 5.21 8.89 7.62
C LEU A 54 5.28 7.42 7.18
N PRO A 55 5.02 7.04 5.92
CA PRO A 55 5.11 5.64 5.49
C PRO A 55 6.52 5.05 5.67
N TYR A 56 7.58 5.85 5.48
CA TYR A 56 8.95 5.42 5.76
C TYR A 56 9.21 5.25 7.26
N VAL A 57 8.77 6.22 8.06
CA VAL A 57 8.89 6.15 9.53
C VAL A 57 8.18 4.92 10.07
N GLU A 58 6.96 4.66 9.64
CA GLU A 58 6.19 3.47 10.02
C GLU A 58 6.91 2.17 9.62
N ALA A 59 7.49 2.11 8.43
CA ALA A 59 8.29 0.98 8.00
C ALA A 59 9.50 0.72 8.92
N GLN A 60 10.19 1.79 9.36
CA GLN A 60 11.31 1.65 10.30
C GLN A 60 10.84 1.20 11.69
N PHE A 61 9.71 1.72 12.17
CA PHE A 61 9.12 1.29 13.44
C PHE A 61 8.68 -0.18 13.40
N ARG A 62 8.02 -0.63 12.33
CA ARG A 62 7.64 -2.04 12.16
C ARG A 62 8.87 -2.94 12.17
N LYS A 63 9.89 -2.58 11.38
CA LYS A 63 11.15 -3.32 11.32
C LYS A 63 11.84 -3.44 12.70
N GLN A 64 11.80 -2.37 13.49
CA GLN A 64 12.49 -2.30 14.78
C GLN A 64 11.71 -2.99 15.91
N TYR A 65 10.39 -2.86 15.93
CA TYR A 65 9.58 -3.25 17.09
C TYR A 65 8.59 -4.38 16.83
N MET A 66 8.35 -4.75 15.57
CA MET A 66 7.33 -5.75 15.20
C MET A 66 7.83 -6.72 14.11
N PRO A 67 9.12 -7.14 14.12
CA PRO A 67 9.65 -7.97 13.03
C PRO A 67 8.95 -9.33 12.92
N GLU A 68 8.56 -9.92 14.04
CA GLU A 68 7.86 -11.21 14.06
C GLU A 68 6.45 -11.09 13.48
N MET A 69 5.74 -10.01 13.81
CA MET A 69 4.40 -9.74 13.27
C MET A 69 4.45 -9.48 11.75
N GLU A 70 5.41 -8.70 11.28
CA GLU A 70 5.63 -8.51 9.83
C GLU A 70 5.90 -9.84 9.13
N ALA A 71 6.74 -10.70 9.70
CA ALA A 71 7.06 -12.01 9.13
C ALA A 71 5.84 -12.95 9.06
N GLU A 72 4.99 -12.95 10.09
CA GLU A 72 3.75 -13.76 10.09
C GLU A 72 2.73 -13.22 9.08
N ILE A 73 2.59 -11.91 8.93
CA ILE A 73 1.74 -11.30 7.89
C ILE A 73 2.25 -11.70 6.51
N GLU A 74 3.53 -11.53 6.24
CA GLU A 74 4.14 -11.89 4.96
C GLU A 74 3.89 -13.36 4.62
N LYS A 75 4.12 -14.26 5.57
CA LYS A 75 3.86 -15.69 5.42
C LYS A 75 2.37 -16.00 5.16
N GLY A 76 1.46 -15.28 5.83
CA GLY A 76 0.02 -15.39 5.58
C GLY A 76 -0.35 -14.97 4.15
N LEU A 77 0.18 -13.83 3.70
CA LEU A 77 -0.07 -13.32 2.35
C LEU A 77 0.56 -14.18 1.26
N GLN A 78 1.73 -14.76 1.49
CA GLN A 78 2.34 -15.74 0.57
C GLN A 78 1.47 -16.99 0.41
N LYS A 79 0.83 -17.47 1.50
CA LYS A 79 -0.14 -18.58 1.42
C LYS A 79 -1.38 -18.17 0.62
N LEU A 80 -1.90 -16.97 0.85
CA LEU A 80 -3.02 -16.43 0.07
C LEU A 80 -2.64 -16.34 -1.42
N ALA A 81 -1.47 -15.80 -1.74
CA ALA A 81 -1.00 -15.71 -3.13
C ALA A 81 -0.94 -17.08 -3.82
N LYS A 82 -0.52 -18.15 -3.11
CA LYS A 82 -0.53 -19.52 -3.63
C LYS A 82 -1.95 -20.02 -3.90
N VAL A 83 -2.91 -19.74 -3.03
CA VAL A 83 -4.32 -20.10 -3.25
C VAL A 83 -4.87 -19.40 -4.50
N LEU A 84 -4.48 -18.14 -4.70
CA LEU A 84 -4.93 -17.32 -5.83
C LEU A 84 -4.22 -17.60 -7.15
N GLU A 85 -3.09 -18.30 -7.15
CA GLU A 85 -2.26 -18.54 -8.34
C GLU A 85 -3.04 -19.17 -9.50
N LYS A 86 -4.01 -20.04 -9.21
CA LYS A 86 -4.86 -20.73 -10.20
C LYS A 86 -6.10 -19.93 -10.60
N LYS A 87 -6.33 -18.77 -10.01
CA LYS A 87 -7.52 -17.94 -10.21
C LYS A 87 -7.23 -16.72 -11.08
N SER A 88 -8.28 -16.14 -11.65
CA SER A 88 -8.21 -14.78 -12.15
C SER A 88 -8.44 -13.84 -10.97
N TYR A 89 -7.40 -13.17 -10.49
CA TYR A 89 -7.50 -12.31 -9.32
C TYR A 89 -6.87 -10.93 -9.54
N PHE A 90 -7.23 -10.00 -8.67
CA PHE A 90 -6.56 -8.74 -8.50
C PHE A 90 -6.51 -8.35 -7.01
N VAL A 91 -5.47 -7.64 -6.60
CA VAL A 91 -5.29 -7.15 -5.23
C VAL A 91 -5.25 -5.63 -5.25
N VAL A 92 -6.11 -5.00 -4.48
CA VAL A 92 -6.14 -3.55 -4.25
C VAL A 92 -5.78 -3.30 -2.80
N SER A 93 -4.82 -2.41 -2.52
CA SER A 93 -4.43 -2.09 -1.16
C SER A 93 -4.70 -0.63 -0.82
N SER A 94 -5.30 -0.36 0.33
CA SER A 94 -5.39 0.97 0.96
C SER A 94 -4.25 1.21 1.97
N SER A 95 -3.43 0.19 2.23
CA SER A 95 -2.24 0.28 3.10
C SER A 95 -1.06 0.91 2.37
N MET A 96 -0.23 1.64 3.12
CA MET A 96 1.03 2.20 2.66
C MET A 96 2.25 1.34 3.04
N ASN A 97 2.00 0.11 3.50
CA ASN A 97 3.07 -0.86 3.77
C ASN A 97 3.62 -1.42 2.45
N HIS A 98 4.80 -0.95 2.04
CA HIS A 98 5.47 -1.35 0.80
C HIS A 98 5.69 -2.86 0.67
N LYS A 99 5.85 -3.59 1.77
CA LYS A 99 6.05 -5.04 1.77
C LYS A 99 4.87 -5.82 1.19
N LEU A 100 3.67 -5.23 1.17
CA LEU A 100 2.53 -5.86 0.53
C LEU A 100 2.74 -6.01 -0.99
N ALA A 101 3.48 -5.08 -1.61
CA ALA A 101 3.83 -5.16 -3.03
C ALA A 101 4.92 -6.20 -3.32
N GLU A 102 5.74 -6.58 -2.33
CA GLU A 102 6.81 -7.58 -2.46
C GLU A 102 6.28 -9.02 -2.49
N VAL A 103 5.05 -9.25 -2.02
CA VAL A 103 4.39 -10.55 -2.11
C VAL A 103 4.21 -10.92 -3.59
N PRO A 104 4.44 -12.19 -3.98
CA PRO A 104 4.38 -12.59 -5.40
C PRO A 104 2.94 -12.64 -5.95
N TRP A 105 2.31 -11.47 -6.09
CA TRP A 105 0.99 -11.32 -6.71
C TRP A 105 1.04 -11.47 -8.25
N LYS A 106 1.69 -12.52 -8.74
CA LYS A 106 1.87 -12.73 -10.18
C LYS A 106 1.34 -14.08 -10.60
N LYS A 107 0.47 -14.08 -11.59
CA LYS A 107 0.17 -15.31 -12.29
C LYS A 107 1.39 -15.68 -13.13
N MET A 108 2.06 -16.79 -12.84
CA MET A 108 3.31 -17.24 -13.46
C MET A 108 3.34 -17.15 -15.00
N LEU A 109 2.18 -17.29 -15.65
CA LEU A 109 2.05 -17.32 -17.11
C LEU A 109 1.83 -15.96 -17.79
N LEU A 110 1.41 -14.89 -17.07
CA LEU A 110 0.92 -13.67 -17.71
C LEU A 110 1.84 -12.45 -17.58
N LYS A 111 2.91 -12.48 -16.80
CA LYS A 111 3.84 -11.34 -16.52
C LYS A 111 3.15 -10.02 -16.16
N LYS A 112 1.86 -10.01 -15.82
CA LYS A 112 1.09 -8.82 -15.49
C LYS A 112 1.05 -8.63 -13.98
N GLU A 113 1.25 -7.42 -13.52
CA GLU A 113 1.06 -7.07 -12.13
C GLU A 113 -0.40 -7.27 -11.73
N ARG A 114 -0.62 -7.82 -10.54
CA ARG A 114 -1.94 -8.09 -9.98
C ARG A 114 -2.16 -7.40 -8.64
N PHE A 115 -1.37 -6.38 -8.37
CA PHE A 115 -1.40 -5.60 -7.15
C PHE A 115 -1.34 -4.10 -7.47
N VAL A 116 -2.21 -3.31 -6.84
CA VAL A 116 -2.19 -1.85 -6.90
C VAL A 116 -2.43 -1.25 -5.52
N ALA A 117 -1.65 -0.24 -5.16
CA ALA A 117 -1.75 0.52 -3.92
C ALA A 117 -1.95 2.02 -4.20
N PRO A 118 -3.20 2.48 -4.34
CA PRO A 118 -3.51 3.88 -4.67
C PRO A 118 -3.06 4.91 -3.63
N CYS A 119 -2.83 4.50 -2.37
CA CYS A 119 -2.30 5.41 -1.35
C CYS A 119 -0.82 5.75 -1.53
N GLY A 120 -0.11 5.00 -2.41
CA GLY A 120 1.35 5.09 -2.51
C GLY A 120 2.06 4.59 -1.28
N ASP A 121 3.37 4.74 -1.27
CA ASP A 121 4.24 4.35 -0.16
C ASP A 121 5.52 5.20 -0.15
N TRP A 122 6.62 4.70 0.39
CA TRP A 122 7.90 5.40 0.42
C TRP A 122 8.86 4.97 -0.70
N THR A 123 8.51 4.00 -1.55
CA THR A 123 9.41 3.46 -2.58
C THR A 123 9.52 4.33 -3.83
N LYS A 124 8.63 5.32 -3.95
CA LYS A 124 8.63 6.30 -5.03
C LYS A 124 8.71 7.71 -4.49
N LYS A 125 9.28 8.62 -5.29
CA LYS A 125 9.35 10.05 -5.03
C LYS A 125 8.76 10.84 -6.18
N GLN A 126 8.26 12.04 -5.89
CA GLN A 126 7.56 12.90 -6.84
C GLN A 126 7.97 14.35 -6.73
N CYS A 127 7.68 15.12 -7.77
CA CYS A 127 7.67 16.58 -7.69
C CYS A 127 6.47 17.06 -6.87
N PRO A 128 6.66 17.96 -5.87
CA PRO A 128 5.55 18.50 -5.08
C PRO A 128 4.56 19.34 -5.92
N ASP A 129 4.94 19.82 -7.11
CA ASP A 129 4.07 20.57 -8.02
C ASP A 129 3.42 19.66 -9.08
N GLY A 130 3.66 18.34 -9.08
CA GLY A 130 3.09 17.40 -10.04
C GLY A 130 3.62 17.60 -11.47
N CYS A 131 4.90 17.94 -11.65
CA CYS A 131 5.54 17.99 -12.97
C CYS A 131 5.51 16.62 -13.66
N GLU A 132 5.32 16.59 -15.00
CA GLU A 132 5.13 15.35 -15.77
C GLU A 132 6.24 14.31 -15.62
N GLU A 133 7.49 14.74 -15.46
CA GLU A 133 8.69 13.90 -15.32
C GLU A 133 9.02 13.59 -13.85
N GLY A 134 8.09 13.81 -12.92
CA GLY A 134 8.36 13.89 -11.50
C GLY A 134 8.33 12.59 -10.72
N ILE A 135 7.81 11.47 -11.26
CA ILE A 135 7.78 10.19 -10.53
C ILE A 135 9.07 9.42 -10.78
N GLN A 136 9.78 9.13 -9.70
CA GLN A 136 11.03 8.37 -9.70
C GLN A 136 10.99 7.29 -8.62
N THR A 137 11.74 6.22 -8.80
CA THR A 137 11.98 5.23 -7.74
C THR A 137 12.95 5.83 -6.73
N VAL A 138 12.73 5.58 -5.44
CA VAL A 138 13.68 5.87 -4.38
C VAL A 138 14.94 5.02 -4.60
N THR A 139 16.10 5.65 -4.56
CA THR A 139 17.41 5.01 -4.75
C THR A 139 18.04 4.67 -3.41
N GLU A 140 19.11 3.86 -3.41
CA GLU A 140 19.89 3.57 -2.20
C GLU A 140 20.42 4.86 -1.53
N ALA A 141 20.87 5.84 -2.32
CA ALA A 141 21.31 7.12 -1.79
C ALA A 141 20.15 7.92 -1.14
N ASP A 142 18.95 7.84 -1.69
CA ASP A 142 17.76 8.43 -1.07
C ASP A 142 17.41 7.71 0.26
N GLU A 143 17.54 6.39 0.30
CA GLU A 143 17.30 5.60 1.52
C GLU A 143 18.30 5.97 2.63
N GLU A 144 19.56 6.22 2.32
CA GLU A 144 20.55 6.73 3.28
C GLU A 144 20.11 8.08 3.87
N GLN A 145 19.61 9.00 3.04
CA GLN A 145 19.08 10.30 3.49
C GLN A 145 17.84 10.14 4.36
N LEU A 146 16.93 9.24 4.00
CA LEU A 146 15.74 8.91 4.79
C LEU A 146 16.13 8.31 6.14
N GLN A 147 17.10 7.40 6.16
CA GLN A 147 17.60 6.77 7.39
C GLN A 147 18.29 7.77 8.32
N GLU A 148 19.08 8.69 7.78
CA GLU A 148 19.70 9.76 8.57
C GLU A 148 18.63 10.68 9.17
N SER A 149 17.63 11.09 8.39
CA SER A 149 16.49 11.86 8.87
C SER A 149 15.73 11.14 9.98
N PHE A 150 15.47 9.86 9.84
CA PHE A 150 14.82 9.05 10.86
C PHE A 150 15.62 8.96 12.16
N LYS A 151 16.94 8.74 12.08
CA LYS A 151 17.82 8.73 13.27
C LYS A 151 17.75 10.08 14.03
N LYS A 152 17.72 11.20 13.31
CA LYS A 152 17.56 12.53 13.92
C LYS A 152 16.20 12.67 14.62
N LEU A 153 15.11 12.19 13.98
CA LEU A 153 13.78 12.18 14.59
C LEU A 153 13.73 11.39 15.91
N GLN A 154 14.47 10.30 16.01
CA GLN A 154 14.56 9.50 17.25
C GLN A 154 15.26 10.25 18.39
N THR A 155 16.16 11.18 18.08
CA THR A 155 16.94 11.98 19.05
C THR A 155 16.44 13.42 19.21
N ASN A 156 15.15 13.66 18.94
CA ASN A 156 14.51 14.99 19.01
C ASN A 156 15.09 16.04 18.04
N GLY A 157 15.92 15.64 17.10
CA GLY A 157 16.34 16.46 15.97
C GLY A 157 15.43 16.23 14.75
N PHE A 158 15.59 17.05 13.74
CA PHE A 158 14.94 16.84 12.44
C PHE A 158 15.74 17.51 11.32
N SER A 159 15.84 16.83 10.21
CA SER A 159 16.24 17.43 8.94
C SER A 159 15.44 16.79 7.81
N VAL A 160 14.89 17.59 6.93
CA VAL A 160 14.21 17.07 5.72
C VAL A 160 15.25 16.37 4.86
N PRO A 161 15.03 15.09 4.48
CA PRO A 161 15.96 14.36 3.64
C PRO A 161 16.07 15.01 2.26
N ASP A 162 17.25 14.97 1.68
CA ASP A 162 17.46 15.46 0.31
C ASP A 162 17.25 14.31 -0.69
N LEU A 163 16.04 14.23 -1.24
CA LEU A 163 15.64 13.21 -2.23
C LEU A 163 15.93 13.68 -3.68
N GLY A 164 16.76 14.72 -3.83
CA GLY A 164 17.06 15.33 -5.13
C GLY A 164 16.04 16.39 -5.53
N LYS A 165 16.19 16.87 -6.77
CA LYS A 165 15.37 17.98 -7.32
C LYS A 165 14.63 17.54 -8.56
N CYS A 166 13.43 18.10 -8.73
CA CYS A 166 12.67 17.94 -9.97
C CYS A 166 13.44 18.53 -11.15
N PRO A 167 13.67 17.77 -12.24
CA PRO A 167 14.43 18.25 -13.40
C PRO A 167 13.72 19.40 -14.12
N LYS A 168 12.38 19.52 -13.99
CA LYS A 168 11.60 20.55 -14.66
C LYS A 168 11.53 21.87 -13.88
N CYS A 169 11.27 21.82 -12.56
CA CYS A 169 11.05 23.04 -11.78
C CYS A 169 12.11 23.30 -10.69
N GLY A 170 13.06 22.40 -10.48
CA GLY A 170 14.13 22.54 -9.50
C GLY A 170 13.72 22.36 -8.04
N LYS A 171 12.41 22.14 -7.72
CA LYS A 171 11.96 21.92 -6.36
C LYS A 171 12.43 20.57 -5.81
N LYS A 172 12.68 20.50 -4.51
CA LYS A 172 13.04 19.25 -3.82
C LYS A 172 11.92 18.23 -3.97
N LEU A 173 12.30 16.97 -4.26
CA LEU A 173 11.36 15.86 -4.37
C LEU A 173 10.87 15.43 -2.98
N VAL A 174 9.66 14.87 -2.94
CA VAL A 174 9.02 14.30 -1.76
C VAL A 174 8.58 12.86 -2.05
N LEU A 175 8.32 12.03 -1.04
CA LEU A 175 7.80 10.68 -1.27
C LEU A 175 6.39 10.71 -1.87
N ASN A 176 6.13 9.77 -2.79
CA ASN A 176 4.88 9.69 -3.54
C ASN A 176 3.83 8.87 -2.77
N ASN A 177 3.07 9.56 -1.94
CA ASN A 177 1.93 8.98 -1.20
C ASN A 177 0.87 10.04 -0.90
N VAL A 178 -0.28 9.61 -0.39
CA VAL A 178 -1.45 10.48 -0.12
C VAL A 178 -1.20 11.62 0.88
N TYR A 179 -0.11 11.59 1.62
CA TYR A 179 0.30 12.69 2.50
C TYR A 179 1.14 13.77 1.81
N ALA A 180 1.55 13.56 0.57
CA ALA A 180 2.13 14.62 -0.23
C ALA A 180 1.06 15.66 -0.54
N GLY A 181 1.37 16.95 -0.33
CA GLY A 181 0.38 18.04 -0.49
C GLY A 181 -0.30 18.08 -1.86
N ARG A 182 0.38 17.62 -2.91
CA ARG A 182 -0.17 17.36 -4.23
C ARG A 182 0.27 15.97 -4.67
N TYR A 183 -0.49 14.97 -4.25
CA TYR A 183 -0.20 13.58 -4.59
C TYR A 183 -0.36 13.34 -6.11
N ASP A 184 0.66 12.78 -6.74
CA ASP A 184 0.66 12.44 -8.16
C ASP A 184 0.29 10.96 -8.36
N GLU A 185 -0.92 10.73 -8.86
CA GLU A 185 -1.48 9.40 -9.10
C GLU A 185 -0.76 8.60 -10.19
N LYS A 186 0.06 9.24 -11.01
CA LYS A 186 0.89 8.55 -12.02
C LYS A 186 1.74 7.44 -11.41
N GLY A 187 2.06 7.53 -10.11
CA GLY A 187 2.78 6.49 -9.38
C GLY A 187 2.11 5.11 -9.43
N TYR A 188 0.79 5.04 -9.56
CA TYR A 188 0.02 3.79 -9.64
C TYR A 188 -0.94 3.70 -10.84
N LEU A 189 -1.18 4.78 -11.57
CA LEU A 189 -2.24 4.89 -12.57
C LEU A 189 -2.20 3.78 -13.63
N LYS A 190 -1.00 3.36 -14.05
CA LYS A 190 -0.85 2.26 -15.03
C LYS A 190 -1.49 0.97 -14.51
N THR A 191 -1.15 0.58 -13.30
CA THR A 191 -1.68 -0.66 -12.69
C THR A 191 -3.15 -0.51 -12.31
N TRP A 192 -3.58 0.69 -11.97
CA TRP A 192 -5.00 1.00 -11.76
C TRP A 192 -5.83 0.79 -13.03
N THR A 193 -5.33 1.24 -14.17
CA THR A 193 -5.96 0.98 -15.47
C THR A 193 -6.04 -0.52 -15.77
N GLU A 194 -5.01 -1.28 -15.44
CA GLU A 194 -5.02 -2.75 -15.58
C GLU A 194 -6.08 -3.40 -14.65
N TYR A 195 -6.24 -2.89 -13.43
CA TYR A 195 -7.29 -3.30 -12.51
C TYR A 195 -8.69 -3.01 -13.08
N GLN A 196 -8.93 -1.81 -13.59
CA GLN A 196 -10.22 -1.44 -14.18
C GLN A 196 -10.56 -2.33 -15.38
N ASN A 197 -9.60 -2.59 -16.27
CA ASN A 197 -9.79 -3.48 -17.40
C ASN A 197 -10.08 -4.94 -16.94
N TRP A 198 -9.37 -5.40 -15.89
CA TRP A 198 -9.63 -6.71 -15.31
C TRP A 198 -11.04 -6.77 -14.70
N LEU A 199 -11.47 -5.74 -13.98
CA LEU A 199 -12.78 -5.68 -13.36
C LEU A 199 -13.93 -5.73 -14.39
N GLN A 200 -13.77 -5.09 -15.55
CA GLN A 200 -14.77 -5.17 -16.64
C GLN A 200 -14.98 -6.62 -17.13
N ASN A 201 -13.94 -7.44 -17.09
CA ASN A 201 -14.03 -8.84 -17.51
C ASN A 201 -14.69 -9.76 -16.47
N THR A 202 -15.03 -9.24 -15.28
CA THR A 202 -15.69 -10.04 -14.22
C THR A 202 -17.22 -10.02 -14.33
N LEU A 203 -17.78 -9.21 -15.23
CA LEU A 203 -19.23 -9.11 -15.40
C LEU A 203 -19.82 -10.44 -15.84
N ASN A 204 -20.91 -10.86 -15.17
CA ASN A 204 -21.62 -12.13 -15.38
C ASN A 204 -20.79 -13.40 -15.03
N HIS A 205 -19.74 -13.26 -14.26
CA HIS A 205 -18.94 -14.37 -13.74
C HIS A 205 -19.04 -14.50 -12.23
N LYS A 206 -18.81 -15.69 -11.71
CA LYS A 206 -18.75 -15.91 -10.25
C LYS A 206 -17.51 -15.22 -9.68
N MET A 207 -17.72 -14.20 -8.87
CA MET A 207 -16.65 -13.48 -8.20
C MET A 207 -16.77 -13.54 -6.69
N VAL A 208 -15.64 -13.69 -6.01
CA VAL A 208 -15.50 -13.51 -4.56
C VAL A 208 -14.79 -12.18 -4.28
N LEU A 209 -15.35 -11.41 -3.36
CA LEU A 209 -14.74 -10.21 -2.79
C LEU A 209 -14.19 -10.57 -1.41
N LEU A 210 -12.92 -10.33 -1.19
CA LEU A 210 -12.23 -10.62 0.07
C LEU A 210 -11.63 -9.34 0.64
N GLU A 211 -12.20 -8.82 1.73
CA GLU A 211 -11.65 -7.68 2.46
C GLU A 211 -10.87 -8.18 3.68
N ILE A 212 -9.61 -7.77 3.81
CA ILE A 212 -8.73 -8.16 4.91
C ILE A 212 -8.12 -6.89 5.53
N GLY A 213 -8.37 -6.67 6.81
CA GLY A 213 -7.81 -5.54 7.55
C GLY A 213 -8.27 -4.17 7.05
N GLU A 214 -9.48 -4.08 6.47
CA GLU A 214 -10.03 -2.82 5.98
C GLU A 214 -10.69 -2.04 7.13
N GLY A 215 -10.23 -0.80 7.30
CA GLY A 215 -10.79 0.17 8.23
C GLY A 215 -11.59 1.28 7.52
N ASN A 216 -11.68 2.44 8.16
CA ASN A 216 -12.45 3.59 7.66
C ASN A 216 -11.60 4.78 7.21
N ARG A 217 -10.27 4.62 7.11
CA ARG A 217 -9.37 5.74 6.77
C ARG A 217 -9.45 6.16 5.30
N PHE A 218 -9.56 5.18 4.40
CA PHE A 218 -9.67 5.37 2.96
C PHE A 218 -10.81 4.53 2.36
N PRO A 219 -12.07 4.70 2.81
CA PRO A 219 -13.18 3.81 2.44
C PRO A 219 -13.50 3.83 0.95
N THR A 220 -13.07 4.86 0.24
CA THR A 220 -13.29 5.02 -1.20
C THR A 220 -12.39 4.13 -2.05
N ILE A 221 -11.37 3.49 -1.47
CA ILE A 221 -10.44 2.62 -2.20
C ILE A 221 -10.93 1.17 -2.24
N ILE A 222 -11.37 0.63 -1.11
CA ILE A 222 -11.79 -0.78 -0.99
C ILE A 222 -13.28 -0.85 -0.62
N ARG A 223 -13.66 -0.44 0.57
CA ARG A 223 -14.99 -0.68 1.14
C ARG A 223 -16.13 -0.25 0.20
N SER A 224 -16.20 1.04 -0.12
CA SER A 224 -17.31 1.55 -0.94
C SER A 224 -17.34 0.99 -2.36
N PRO A 225 -16.21 0.79 -3.08
CA PRO A 225 -16.21 0.08 -4.35
C PRO A 225 -16.63 -1.38 -4.23
N PHE A 226 -16.15 -2.12 -3.22
CA PHE A 226 -16.48 -3.53 -3.05
C PHE A 226 -17.95 -3.74 -2.72
N GLU A 227 -18.55 -2.92 -1.85
CA GLU A 227 -19.99 -2.91 -1.57
C GLU A 227 -20.81 -2.71 -2.85
N ARG A 228 -20.42 -1.74 -3.70
CA ARG A 228 -21.09 -1.50 -5.00
C ARG A 228 -20.97 -2.72 -5.93
N ILE A 229 -19.78 -3.30 -6.05
CA ILE A 229 -19.56 -4.48 -6.88
C ILE A 229 -20.42 -5.64 -6.38
N ALA A 230 -20.47 -5.87 -5.06
CA ALA A 230 -21.30 -6.92 -4.47
C ALA A 230 -22.79 -6.75 -4.79
N LEU A 231 -23.31 -5.50 -4.73
CA LEU A 231 -24.69 -5.20 -5.08
C LEU A 231 -25.01 -5.45 -6.57
N PHE A 232 -24.06 -5.19 -7.48
CA PHE A 232 -24.25 -5.42 -8.91
C PHE A 232 -24.17 -6.89 -9.29
N GLN A 233 -23.44 -7.71 -8.54
CA GLN A 233 -23.28 -9.14 -8.81
C GLN A 233 -24.41 -10.03 -8.21
N GLN A 234 -25.25 -9.47 -7.34
CA GLN A 234 -26.42 -10.18 -6.80
C GLN A 234 -27.61 -10.22 -7.77
N LYS A 235 -27.48 -9.67 -8.96
CA LYS A 235 -28.50 -9.68 -10.03
C LYS A 235 -28.16 -10.72 -11.08
#